data_b6e9f2fde5516529635fd730c297fe0e
#
_entry.id   b6e9f2fde5516529635fd730c297fe0e
#
_cell.length_a   1.000
_cell.length_b   1.000
_cell.length_c   1.000
_cell.angle_alpha   90.00
_cell.angle_beta   90.00
_cell.angle_gamma   90.00
#
_symmetry.space_group_name_H-M   'P 1'
#
loop_
_entity.id
_entity.type
_entity.pdbx_description
1 polymer ?
#
loop_
_entity_poly.entity_id
_entity_poly.type
_entity_poly.pdbx_seq_one_letter_code
_entity_poly.pdbx_strand_id
1 'polypeptide(L)' 'MPTQAVVARATDRGLALLTRSRGKLDWTTSDGEAEVFQTVREATRAAMRLPARFRAFALPGTGRWGGGIA' A
#
# COMPACT_ATOMS: atom_id res chain seq x y z
N MET A 1 3.25 14.16 14.53
CA MET A 1 2.39 14.09 13.34
C MET A 1 2.22 12.65 12.91
N PRO A 2 1.02 12.22 12.57
CA PRO A 2 0.85 10.85 12.11
C PRO A 2 1.57 10.62 10.78
N THR A 3 2.15 9.48 10.65
CA THR A 3 2.82 9.08 9.43
C THR A 3 1.80 8.43 8.50
N GLN A 4 1.67 8.96 7.31
CA GLN A 4 0.84 8.33 6.31
C GLN A 4 1.46 7.01 5.87
N ALA A 5 0.65 6.15 5.29
CA ALA A 5 1.10 4.82 4.92
C ALA A 5 0.31 4.29 3.73
N VAL A 6 0.87 3.30 3.09
CA VAL A 6 0.18 2.56 2.02
C VAL A 6 0.18 1.09 2.39
N VAL A 7 -0.67 0.32 1.71
CA VAL A 7 -0.69 -1.14 1.88
C VAL A 7 0.07 -1.75 0.71
N ALA A 8 0.99 -2.65 1.03
CA ALA A 8 1.86 -3.26 0.03
C ALA A 8 1.83 -4.77 0.14
N ARG A 9 2.19 -5.44 -0.93
CA ARG A 9 2.44 -6.88 -0.92
C ARG A 9 3.65 -7.17 -1.80
N ALA A 10 4.40 -8.18 -1.43
CA ALA A 10 5.53 -8.61 -2.23
C ALA A 10 5.06 -9.49 -3.38
N THR A 11 5.59 -9.26 -4.57
CA THR A 11 5.31 -10.07 -5.74
C THR A 11 6.63 -10.45 -6.38
N ASP A 12 6.56 -11.32 -7.38
CA ASP A 12 7.75 -11.73 -8.12
C ASP A 12 8.47 -10.56 -8.76
N ARG A 13 7.75 -9.49 -9.02
CA ARG A 13 8.30 -8.33 -9.69
C ARG A 13 8.57 -7.17 -8.74
N GLY A 14 8.54 -7.41 -7.44
CA GLY A 14 8.73 -6.37 -6.46
C GLY A 14 7.47 -6.10 -5.68
N LEU A 15 7.34 -4.89 -5.15
CA LEU A 15 6.18 -4.54 -4.36
C LEU A 15 5.02 -4.07 -5.24
N ALA A 16 3.83 -4.54 -4.91
CA ALA A 16 2.60 -3.99 -5.45
C ALA A 16 1.89 -3.24 -4.34
N LEU A 17 1.27 -2.13 -4.67
CA LEU A 17 0.59 -1.26 -3.71
C LEU A 17 -0.90 -1.34 -3.92
N LEU A 18 -1.64 -1.29 -2.81
CA LEU A 18 -3.09 -1.30 -2.89
C LEU A 18 -3.59 0.02 -3.44
N THR A 19 -4.48 -0.05 -4.39
CA THR A 19 -5.12 1.12 -4.96
C THR A 19 -6.63 0.90 -4.98
N ARG A 20 -7.37 1.99 -5.04
CA ARG A 20 -8.82 1.92 -5.16
C ARG A 20 -9.23 2.63 -6.44
N SER A 21 -9.89 1.89 -7.31
CA SER A 21 -10.35 2.43 -8.58
C SER A 21 -11.83 2.14 -8.72
N ARG A 22 -12.63 3.20 -8.85
CA ARG A 22 -14.09 3.10 -9.01
C ARG A 22 -14.72 2.27 -7.89
N GLY A 23 -14.22 2.43 -6.67
CA GLY A 23 -14.75 1.71 -5.53
C GLY A 23 -14.24 0.29 -5.38
N LYS A 24 -13.39 -0.17 -6.29
CA LYS A 24 -12.83 -1.52 -6.21
C LYS A 24 -11.38 -1.46 -5.81
N LEU A 25 -10.97 -2.41 -4.99
CA LEU A 25 -9.58 -2.54 -4.60
C LEU A 25 -8.81 -3.30 -5.67
N ASP A 26 -7.61 -2.85 -5.93
CA ASP A 26 -6.75 -3.46 -6.93
C ASP A 26 -5.30 -3.25 -6.50
N TRP A 27 -4.37 -3.75 -7.27
CA TRP A 27 -2.95 -3.62 -6.99
C TRP A 27 -2.28 -2.86 -8.11
N THR A 28 -1.34 -1.99 -7.76
CA THR A 28 -0.64 -1.17 -8.74
C THR A 28 0.85 -1.14 -8.39
N THR A 29 1.68 -0.98 -9.40
CA THR A 29 3.09 -0.74 -9.19
C THR A 29 3.42 0.76 -9.28
N SER A 30 2.41 1.58 -9.50
CA SER A 30 2.59 3.02 -9.64
C SER A 30 2.40 3.70 -8.29
N ASP A 31 3.45 4.35 -7.80
CA ASP A 31 3.40 5.03 -6.51
C ASP A 31 2.27 6.05 -6.43
N GLY A 32 2.08 6.79 -7.50
CA GLY A 32 1.09 7.87 -7.50
C GLY A 32 -0.34 7.39 -7.48
N GLU A 33 -0.58 6.11 -7.75
CA GLU A 33 -1.92 5.55 -7.77
C GLU A 33 -2.27 4.81 -6.50
N ALA A 34 -1.32 4.64 -5.59
CA ALA A 34 -1.57 3.90 -4.36
C ALA A 34 -2.53 4.67 -3.46
N GLU A 35 -3.41 3.94 -2.79
CA GLU A 35 -4.28 4.55 -1.80
C GLU A 35 -3.45 4.90 -0.56
N VAL A 36 -3.53 6.15 -0.13
CA VAL A 36 -2.78 6.64 1.02
C VAL A 36 -3.69 6.65 2.23
N PHE A 37 -3.23 6.02 3.30
CA PHE A 37 -3.94 6.00 4.58
C PHE A 37 -3.35 7.05 5.50
N GLN A 38 -4.18 7.62 6.36
CA GLN A 38 -3.76 8.69 7.25
C GLN A 38 -2.71 8.25 8.25
N THR A 39 -2.76 7.00 8.67
CA THR A 39 -1.84 6.46 9.67
C THR A 39 -1.46 5.05 9.31
N VAL A 40 -0.33 4.59 9.89
CA VAL A 40 0.10 3.21 9.74
C VAL A 40 -0.96 2.25 10.30
N ARG A 41 -1.63 2.66 11.38
CA ARG A 41 -2.65 1.82 11.98
C ARG A 41 -3.81 1.56 11.01
N GLU A 42 -4.26 2.60 10.33
CA GLU A 42 -5.34 2.44 9.36
C GLU A 42 -4.92 1.56 8.20
N ALA A 43 -3.69 1.73 7.72
CA ALA A 43 -3.17 0.90 6.65
C ALA A 43 -3.06 -0.56 7.10
N THR A 44 -2.62 -0.78 8.34
CA THR A 44 -2.52 -2.13 8.89
C THR A 44 -3.89 -2.80 8.95
N ARG A 45 -4.91 -2.05 9.40
CA ARG A 45 -6.26 -2.60 9.44
C ARG A 45 -6.77 -2.96 8.06
N ALA A 46 -6.49 -2.12 7.09
CA ALA A 46 -6.89 -2.41 5.71
C ALA A 46 -6.18 -3.67 5.21
N ALA A 47 -4.89 -3.81 5.51
CA ALA A 47 -4.13 -4.98 5.11
C ALA A 47 -4.71 -6.24 5.73
N MET A 48 -5.13 -6.15 6.99
CA MET A 48 -5.66 -7.31 7.70
C MET A 48 -7.03 -7.76 7.18
N ARG A 49 -7.74 -6.89 6.47
CA ARG A 49 -9.03 -7.26 5.86
C ARG A 49 -8.85 -8.02 4.56
N LEU A 50 -7.65 -8.01 4.01
CA LEU A 50 -7.38 -8.70 2.76
C LEU A 50 -7.13 -10.18 3.04
N PRO A 51 -7.34 -11.05 2.04
CA PRO A 51 -7.04 -12.46 2.23
C PRO A 51 -5.60 -12.67 2.67
N ALA A 52 -5.41 -13.58 3.62
CA ALA A 52 -4.09 -13.82 4.18
C ALA A 52 -3.06 -14.26 3.15
N ARG A 53 -3.53 -14.85 2.05
CA ARG A 53 -2.63 -15.29 0.99
C ARG A 53 -1.84 -14.14 0.36
N PHE A 54 -2.36 -12.92 0.44
CA PHE A 54 -1.65 -11.76 -0.10
C PHE A 54 -0.50 -11.34 0.78
N ARG A 55 -0.54 -11.65 2.06
CA ARG A 55 0.48 -11.24 3.02
C ARG A 55 0.72 -9.73 2.96
N ALA A 56 -0.36 -8.99 2.82
CA ALA A 56 -0.27 -7.54 2.71
C ALA A 56 0.17 -6.94 4.04
N PHE A 57 0.85 -5.82 3.96
CA PHE A 57 1.36 -5.14 5.14
C PHE A 57 1.33 -3.63 4.92
N ALA A 58 1.39 -2.88 6.02
CA ALA A 58 1.44 -1.42 5.94
C ALA A 58 2.88 -0.99 5.71
N LEU A 59 3.04 -0.02 4.81
CA LEU A 59 4.35 0.53 4.49
C LEU A 59 4.29 2.03 4.78
N PRO A 60 5.05 2.53 5.77
CA PRO A 60 4.97 3.95 6.13
C PRO A 60 5.46 4.85 5.01
N GLY A 61 4.84 6.02 4.87
CA GLY A 61 5.23 7.00 3.89
C GLY A 61 4.13 7.21 2.86
N THR A 62 4.38 8.02 1.87
CA THR A 62 3.39 8.43 0.89
C THR A 62 3.81 8.12 -0.53
N GLY A 63 4.12 6.89 -0.81
CA GLY A 63 4.16 6.47 -2.19
C GLY A 63 5.33 6.91 -3.04
N ARG A 64 6.52 6.95 -2.52
CA ARG A 64 7.69 7.17 -3.35
C ARG A 64 8.71 6.07 -3.14
N TRP A 65 8.22 4.87 -3.15
CA TRP A 65 9.04 3.75 -2.75
C TRP A 65 10.03 3.33 -3.81
N GLY A 66 9.63 3.38 -5.05
CA GLY A 66 10.43 2.83 -6.13
C GLY A 66 11.66 3.64 -6.39
N GLY A 67 11.48 4.87 -6.78
CA GLY A 67 12.60 5.71 -7.14
C GLY A 67 13.01 6.68 -6.09
N GLY A 68 12.25 6.74 -5.04
CA GLY A 68 12.41 7.80 -4.07
C GLY A 68 13.58 7.66 -3.15
N ILE A 69 14.32 6.62 -3.30
CA ILE A 69 15.40 6.37 -2.41
C ILE A 69 16.63 7.16 -2.75
N ALA A 70 16.62 7.74 -3.78
CA ALA A 70 17.76 8.50 -4.22
C ALA A 70 18.37 9.30 -3.11
#